data_5019b3e2c0ac6602eb69bb105723749d
#
_entry.id   5019b3e2c0ac6602eb69bb105723749d
#
_cell.length_a   1.000
_cell.length_b   1.000
_cell.length_c   1.000
_cell.angle_alpha   90.00
_cell.angle_beta   90.00
_cell.angle_gamma   90.00
#
_symmetry.space_group_name_H-M   'P 1'
#
loop_
_entity.id
_entity.type
_entity.pdbx_description
1 polymer ?
#
loop_
_entity_poly.entity_id
_entity_poly.type
_entity_poly.pdbx_seq_one_letter_code
_entity_poly.pdbx_strand_id
1 'polypeptide(L)'
;MFSLPPEYEKRMREMLGAEFPAFLKSCQSKRLRGLRVNTLKVSPEEFEALSPFPVKRIPWVDNGFFYSEDVFPAQHPYYAAGLYYLQEPSAMTPASRLPVKDGDRVLDLCAAPGGKATELAAKLHGTGLLVANDISNARAKALLRNLELFGVRNMVVTNESPDRLAGSFPQFFDKILVDAPCSGEGMFRKSPDAAEAWSPEKVMNCARTQGEILAHARAMLRPGGMLLYSTCTFSPEENEQQIAAFLQRFSDMKLIPMKTWSGFSSGRPDWADGNPELEKCIRIWPHKMDGEGHFLALMQKEENASFDVFPTSFPPSPGERPEKAGKRRSRASTRSKANLISENRNTPDREQLSQITPFLGCLSPDFLQNRGNSAYYVQNNLPMLSGLHFLRNGVFLGEWKKNRFEPSQPLALALGKEDPVPRLDFSPDDPRLTAFLRGESVFLKAGEAKISDGWKLVTADGQAVGWGKLTRGQLKNKIGASWRVS
;
A
#
# COMPACT_ATOMS: atom_id res chain seq x y z
N MET A 1 28.27 -4.62 -16.60
CA MET A 1 27.67 -3.51 -17.38
C MET A 1 26.22 -3.88 -17.58
N PHE A 2 25.26 -3.02 -17.20
CA PHE A 2 23.83 -3.31 -17.39
C PHE A 2 23.53 -3.34 -18.89
N SER A 3 22.96 -4.43 -19.38
CA SER A 3 22.49 -4.58 -20.77
C SER A 3 21.02 -4.95 -20.79
N LEU A 4 20.28 -4.34 -21.69
CA LEU A 4 18.88 -4.72 -21.93
C LEU A 4 18.83 -6.09 -22.64
N PRO A 5 17.76 -6.90 -22.42
CA PRO A 5 17.54 -8.10 -23.22
C PRO A 5 17.47 -7.73 -24.71
N PRO A 6 18.12 -8.47 -25.63
CA PRO A 6 18.21 -8.09 -27.03
C PRO A 6 16.86 -7.91 -27.74
N GLU A 7 15.89 -8.78 -27.45
CA GLU A 7 14.53 -8.69 -28.02
C GLU A 7 13.77 -7.47 -27.45
N TYR A 8 13.97 -7.14 -26.18
CA TYR A 8 13.42 -5.94 -25.57
C TYR A 8 14.02 -4.68 -26.20
N GLU A 9 15.35 -4.63 -26.36
CA GLU A 9 16.00 -3.48 -26.98
C GLU A 9 15.50 -3.25 -28.42
N LYS A 10 15.39 -4.33 -29.21
CA LYS A 10 14.84 -4.25 -30.58
C LYS A 10 13.43 -3.67 -30.56
N ARG A 11 12.56 -4.19 -29.73
CA ARG A 11 11.17 -3.73 -29.57
C ARG A 11 11.09 -2.26 -29.17
N MET A 12 11.87 -1.83 -28.18
CA MET A 12 11.87 -0.43 -27.74
C MET A 12 12.39 0.51 -28.83
N ARG A 13 13.35 0.07 -29.64
CA ARG A 13 13.86 0.82 -30.78
C ARG A 13 12.78 1.03 -31.84
N GLU A 14 11.98 0.01 -32.14
CA GLU A 14 10.85 0.10 -33.06
C GLU A 14 9.74 1.01 -32.53
N MET A 15 9.41 0.88 -31.22
CA MET A 15 8.36 1.67 -30.55
C MET A 15 8.70 3.16 -30.45
N LEU A 16 9.93 3.49 -30.07
CA LEU A 16 10.34 4.86 -29.74
C LEU A 16 10.99 5.59 -30.89
N GLY A 17 11.46 4.89 -31.92
CA GLY A 17 12.09 5.51 -33.10
C GLY A 17 13.19 6.50 -32.72
N ALA A 18 13.01 7.77 -33.05
CA ALA A 18 13.98 8.83 -32.77
C ALA A 18 14.20 9.10 -31.26
N GLU A 19 13.28 8.72 -30.37
CA GLU A 19 13.40 8.89 -28.93
C GLU A 19 14.25 7.77 -28.27
N PHE A 20 14.48 6.65 -28.97
CA PHE A 20 15.18 5.49 -28.41
C PHE A 20 16.59 5.79 -27.84
N PRO A 21 17.46 6.60 -28.50
CA PRO A 21 18.77 6.92 -27.92
C PRO A 21 18.69 7.63 -26.57
N ALA A 22 17.71 8.54 -26.40
CA ALA A 22 17.47 9.22 -25.12
C ALA A 22 16.96 8.25 -24.05
N PHE A 23 16.06 7.33 -24.40
CA PHE A 23 15.57 6.27 -23.54
C PHE A 23 16.72 5.36 -23.07
N LEU A 24 17.56 4.88 -24.00
CA LEU A 24 18.71 4.02 -23.69
C LEU A 24 19.69 4.72 -22.73
N LYS A 25 19.97 6.01 -22.96
CA LYS A 25 20.79 6.82 -22.06
C LYS A 25 20.18 6.92 -20.66
N SER A 26 18.86 7.09 -20.56
CA SER A 26 18.17 7.14 -19.27
C SER A 26 18.26 5.81 -18.50
N CYS A 27 18.24 4.66 -19.18
CA CYS A 27 18.43 3.35 -18.57
C CYS A 27 19.84 3.17 -17.94
N GLN A 28 20.83 3.94 -18.39
CA GLN A 28 22.21 3.91 -17.88
C GLN A 28 22.48 4.99 -16.83
N SER A 29 21.55 5.92 -16.64
CA SER A 29 21.72 7.01 -15.67
C SER A 29 21.53 6.53 -14.23
N LYS A 30 22.04 7.31 -13.25
CA LYS A 30 21.80 7.07 -11.83
C LYS A 30 20.32 7.13 -11.52
N ARG A 31 19.88 6.22 -10.64
CA ARG A 31 18.49 6.18 -10.17
C ARG A 31 18.20 7.33 -9.22
N LEU A 32 17.03 7.91 -9.40
CA LEU A 32 16.52 8.90 -8.45
C LEU A 32 15.82 8.19 -7.27
N ARG A 33 16.05 8.73 -6.10
CA ARG A 33 15.46 8.23 -4.86
C ARG A 33 14.38 9.17 -4.38
N GLY A 34 13.27 8.62 -3.94
CA GLY A 34 12.14 9.37 -3.43
C GLY A 34 11.65 8.87 -2.09
N LEU A 35 11.07 9.76 -1.34
CA LEU A 35 10.26 9.50 -0.17
C LEU A 35 8.91 10.19 -0.30
N ARG A 36 7.90 9.61 0.32
CA ARG A 36 6.55 10.17 0.36
C ARG A 36 6.11 10.34 1.80
N VAL A 37 5.78 11.58 2.16
CA VAL A 37 5.36 11.98 3.50
C VAL A 37 4.02 11.33 3.86
N ASN A 38 3.92 10.88 5.11
CA ASN A 38 2.69 10.35 5.71
C ASN A 38 1.83 11.51 6.24
N THR A 39 0.86 11.92 5.45
CA THR A 39 -0.02 13.05 5.80
C THR A 39 -1.03 12.75 6.92
N LEU A 40 -1.08 11.51 7.43
CA LEU A 40 -1.77 11.19 8.70
C LEU A 40 -1.02 11.70 9.93
N LYS A 41 0.28 12.01 9.81
CA LYS A 41 1.15 12.37 10.94
C LYS A 41 1.77 13.75 10.84
N VAL A 42 2.11 14.19 9.64
CA VAL A 42 2.80 15.47 9.39
C VAL A 42 2.44 16.00 8.01
N SER A 43 2.23 17.29 7.87
CA SER A 43 2.05 17.91 6.56
C SER A 43 3.36 17.91 5.74
N PRO A 44 3.29 17.99 4.40
CA PRO A 44 4.48 18.11 3.56
C PRO A 44 5.32 19.34 3.91
N GLU A 45 4.70 20.47 4.26
CA GLU A 45 5.33 21.72 4.66
C GLU A 45 6.08 21.57 5.98
N GLU A 46 5.45 20.97 6.98
CA GLU A 46 6.09 20.66 8.27
C GLU A 46 7.25 19.69 8.09
N PHE A 47 7.08 18.64 7.28
CA PHE A 47 8.16 17.69 7.00
C PHE A 47 9.35 18.36 6.31
N GLU A 48 9.11 19.24 5.35
CA GLU A 48 10.18 19.97 4.64
C GLU A 48 11.01 20.83 5.61
N ALA A 49 10.35 21.44 6.62
CA ALA A 49 11.01 22.21 7.67
C ALA A 49 11.74 21.35 8.71
N LEU A 50 11.23 20.14 9.00
CA LEU A 50 11.78 19.21 9.99
C LEU A 50 12.82 18.24 9.40
N SER A 51 12.95 18.17 8.07
CA SER A 51 13.77 17.15 7.42
C SER A 51 15.24 17.23 7.87
N PRO A 52 15.82 16.13 8.39
CA PRO A 52 17.20 16.10 8.85
C PRO A 52 18.22 16.04 7.69
N PHE A 53 17.74 16.01 6.46
CA PHE A 53 18.54 15.96 5.23
C PHE A 53 17.87 16.78 4.13
N PRO A 54 18.66 17.24 3.13
CA PRO A 54 18.11 17.97 2.00
C PRO A 54 17.10 17.18 1.21
N VAL A 55 15.92 17.76 0.96
CA VAL A 55 14.85 17.21 0.14
C VAL A 55 14.42 18.20 -0.93
N LYS A 56 13.90 17.72 -2.05
CA LYS A 56 13.36 18.53 -3.14
C LYS A 56 11.99 17.97 -3.52
N ARG A 57 10.97 18.82 -3.59
CA ARG A 57 9.60 18.41 -3.94
C ARG A 57 9.54 17.72 -5.31
N ILE A 58 8.76 16.63 -5.39
CA ILE A 58 8.39 15.98 -6.65
C ILE A 58 7.21 16.77 -7.22
N PRO A 59 7.34 17.41 -8.41
CA PRO A 59 6.33 18.37 -8.89
C PRO A 59 4.94 17.78 -9.12
N TRP A 60 4.85 16.47 -9.37
CA TRP A 60 3.59 15.78 -9.70
C TRP A 60 3.01 14.94 -8.56
N VAL A 61 3.61 14.99 -7.38
CA VAL A 61 3.14 14.29 -6.15
C VAL A 61 3.21 15.26 -4.98
N ASP A 62 2.06 15.71 -4.48
CA ASP A 62 1.96 16.82 -3.52
C ASP A 62 2.74 16.58 -2.21
N ASN A 63 2.85 15.32 -1.76
CA ASN A 63 3.59 14.89 -0.56
C ASN A 63 4.87 14.10 -0.89
N GLY A 64 5.35 14.15 -2.13
CA GLY A 64 6.54 13.45 -2.60
C GLY A 64 7.79 14.32 -2.61
N PHE A 65 8.93 13.74 -2.23
CA PHE A 65 10.23 14.42 -2.24
C PHE A 65 11.32 13.53 -2.82
N PHE A 66 12.24 14.14 -3.58
CA PHE A 66 13.53 13.55 -3.92
C PHE A 66 14.51 13.73 -2.77
N TYR A 67 15.44 12.77 -2.62
CA TYR A 67 16.59 12.88 -1.72
C TYR A 67 17.86 12.33 -2.37
N SER A 68 19.03 12.76 -1.89
CA SER A 68 20.33 12.35 -2.44
C SER A 68 20.71 10.91 -2.08
N GLU A 69 21.55 10.28 -2.90
CA GLU A 69 21.97 8.87 -2.73
C GLU A 69 22.90 8.63 -1.53
N ASP A 70 23.55 9.67 -1.04
CA ASP A 70 24.42 9.66 0.15
C ASP A 70 23.65 9.75 1.48
N VAL A 71 22.33 9.94 1.41
CA VAL A 71 21.43 9.98 2.56
C VAL A 71 20.79 8.61 2.79
N PHE A 72 20.67 8.21 4.06
CA PHE A 72 20.09 6.94 4.48
C PHE A 72 18.82 7.14 5.33
N PRO A 73 17.70 7.58 4.74
CA PRO A 73 16.48 7.93 5.50
C PRO A 73 15.93 6.80 6.35
N ALA A 74 16.13 5.54 5.94
CA ALA A 74 15.65 4.37 6.69
C ALA A 74 16.30 4.21 8.09
N GLN A 75 17.44 4.86 8.33
CA GLN A 75 18.14 4.81 9.62
C GLN A 75 17.70 5.91 10.58
N HIS A 76 17.00 6.94 10.09
CA HIS A 76 16.54 8.06 10.91
C HIS A 76 15.32 7.68 11.77
N PRO A 77 15.21 8.16 13.03
CA PRO A 77 14.07 7.90 13.91
C PRO A 77 12.69 8.22 13.31
N TYR A 78 12.59 9.21 12.43
CA TYR A 78 11.35 9.55 11.73
C TYR A 78 10.84 8.44 10.81
N TYR A 79 11.73 7.60 10.26
CA TYR A 79 11.31 6.42 9.52
C TYR A 79 10.65 5.39 10.46
N ALA A 80 11.25 5.15 11.62
CA ALA A 80 10.67 4.27 12.64
C ALA A 80 9.34 4.80 13.22
N ALA A 81 9.17 6.14 13.23
CA ALA A 81 7.91 6.80 13.58
C ALA A 81 6.87 6.77 12.43
N GLY A 82 7.22 6.30 11.24
CA GLY A 82 6.33 6.22 10.09
C GLY A 82 5.96 7.57 9.48
N LEU A 83 6.87 8.57 9.51
CA LEU A 83 6.62 9.88 8.93
C LEU A 83 6.69 9.88 7.40
N TYR A 84 7.36 8.92 6.80
CA TYR A 84 7.49 8.80 5.35
C TYR A 84 7.69 7.35 4.90
N TYR A 85 7.37 7.10 3.65
CA TYR A 85 7.60 5.86 2.92
C TYR A 85 8.66 6.08 1.86
N LEU A 86 9.64 5.17 1.74
CA LEU A 86 10.66 5.23 0.69
C LEU A 86 10.10 4.59 -0.59
N GLN A 87 9.89 5.39 -1.61
CA GLN A 87 9.26 4.97 -2.85
C GLN A 87 9.92 5.65 -4.06
N GLU A 88 9.98 4.94 -5.17
CA GLU A 88 10.40 5.48 -6.45
C GLU A 88 9.40 6.56 -6.93
N PRO A 89 9.88 7.71 -7.45
CA PRO A 89 9.01 8.84 -7.78
C PRO A 89 7.85 8.55 -8.73
N SER A 90 8.06 7.80 -9.82
CA SER A 90 6.97 7.46 -10.74
C SER A 90 5.96 6.50 -10.12
N ALA A 91 6.41 5.59 -9.24
CA ALA A 91 5.54 4.65 -8.53
C ALA A 91 4.62 5.32 -7.48
N MET A 92 4.87 6.58 -7.12
CA MET A 92 3.95 7.37 -6.28
C MET A 92 2.73 7.86 -7.07
N THR A 93 2.85 8.00 -8.39
CA THR A 93 1.84 8.62 -9.26
C THR A 93 0.48 7.93 -9.21
N PRO A 94 0.34 6.60 -9.31
CA PRO A 94 -0.97 5.95 -9.37
C PRO A 94 -1.87 6.31 -8.18
N ALA A 95 -1.40 6.13 -6.95
CA ALA A 95 -2.20 6.44 -5.76
C ALA A 95 -2.48 7.95 -5.62
N SER A 96 -1.55 8.81 -6.09
CA SER A 96 -1.78 10.27 -6.07
C SER A 96 -2.88 10.69 -7.05
N ARG A 97 -3.09 9.96 -8.16
CA ARG A 97 -4.09 10.27 -9.20
C ARG A 97 -5.48 9.71 -8.92
N LEU A 98 -5.62 8.67 -8.10
CA LEU A 98 -6.94 8.20 -7.71
C LEU A 98 -7.60 9.24 -6.78
N PRO A 99 -8.78 9.81 -7.16
CA PRO A 99 -9.42 10.89 -6.40
C PRO A 99 -10.21 10.33 -5.20
N VAL A 100 -9.49 9.85 -4.20
CA VAL A 100 -10.06 9.38 -2.92
C VAL A 100 -10.54 10.56 -2.10
N LYS A 101 -11.69 10.40 -1.43
CA LYS A 101 -12.32 11.38 -0.55
C LYS A 101 -12.60 10.76 0.83
N ASP A 102 -12.81 11.62 1.82
CA ASP A 102 -13.24 11.21 3.15
C ASP A 102 -14.53 10.37 3.06
N GLY A 103 -14.56 9.27 3.80
CA GLY A 103 -15.68 8.34 3.82
C GLY A 103 -15.71 7.29 2.69
N ASP A 104 -14.87 7.40 1.66
CA ASP A 104 -14.80 6.41 0.57
C ASP A 104 -14.44 5.01 1.10
N ARG A 105 -15.00 3.99 0.44
CA ARG A 105 -14.57 2.59 0.55
C ARG A 105 -13.60 2.31 -0.58
N VAL A 106 -12.33 2.14 -0.24
CA VAL A 106 -11.21 2.03 -1.18
C VAL A 106 -10.65 0.61 -1.17
N LEU A 107 -10.41 0.04 -2.34
CA LEU A 107 -9.69 -1.22 -2.53
C LEU A 107 -8.35 -0.95 -3.22
N ASP A 108 -7.25 -1.42 -2.62
CA ASP A 108 -5.98 -1.65 -3.31
C ASP A 108 -5.86 -3.16 -3.55
N LEU A 109 -6.06 -3.60 -4.79
CA LEU A 109 -6.27 -5.02 -5.10
C LEU A 109 -4.96 -5.82 -5.19
N CYS A 110 -3.85 -5.16 -5.51
CA CYS A 110 -2.50 -5.75 -5.62
C CYS A 110 -1.50 -4.95 -4.77
N ALA A 111 -1.83 -4.77 -3.49
CA ALA A 111 -1.33 -3.69 -2.65
C ALA A 111 0.13 -3.81 -2.19
N ALA A 112 0.67 -5.04 -2.09
CA ALA A 112 1.97 -5.22 -1.45
C ALA A 112 3.15 -4.68 -2.30
N PRO A 113 4.13 -4.08 -1.64
CA PRO A 113 4.40 -4.06 -0.20
C PRO A 113 3.69 -2.94 0.60
N GLY A 114 2.81 -2.11 0.00
CA GLY A 114 2.01 -1.13 0.72
C GLY A 114 2.29 0.34 0.38
N GLY A 115 3.19 0.62 -0.56
CA GLY A 115 3.54 1.99 -0.93
C GLY A 115 2.34 2.79 -1.47
N LYS A 116 1.46 2.16 -2.25
CA LYS A 116 0.24 2.79 -2.77
C LYS A 116 -0.89 2.74 -1.73
N ALA A 117 -1.04 1.60 -1.04
CA ALA A 117 -2.04 1.43 0.02
C ALA A 117 -1.89 2.47 1.16
N THR A 118 -0.65 2.80 1.58
CA THR A 118 -0.40 3.81 2.61
C THR A 118 -0.77 5.22 2.14
N GLU A 119 -0.66 5.54 0.86
CA GLU A 119 -1.15 6.82 0.30
C GLU A 119 -2.68 6.87 0.27
N LEU A 120 -3.32 5.80 -0.17
CA LEU A 120 -4.79 5.72 -0.19
C LEU A 120 -5.36 5.84 1.22
N ALA A 121 -4.72 5.20 2.22
CA ALA A 121 -5.07 5.34 3.63
C ALA A 121 -4.92 6.79 4.13
N ALA A 122 -3.83 7.46 3.73
CA ALA A 122 -3.58 8.84 4.11
C ALA A 122 -4.66 9.80 3.57
N LYS A 123 -5.08 9.62 2.31
CA LYS A 123 -6.17 10.39 1.69
C LYS A 123 -7.54 10.18 2.33
N LEU A 124 -7.75 9.09 3.04
CA LEU A 124 -8.99 8.84 3.80
C LEU A 124 -9.04 9.59 5.15
N HIS A 125 -7.95 10.19 5.60
CA HIS A 125 -7.84 10.93 6.88
C HIS A 125 -8.44 10.18 8.08
N GLY A 126 -8.32 8.84 8.10
CA GLY A 126 -8.86 7.98 9.16
C GLY A 126 -10.38 7.72 9.06
N THR A 127 -11.04 8.20 8.02
CA THR A 127 -12.48 7.98 7.72
C THR A 127 -12.66 6.86 6.68
N GLY A 128 -13.91 6.46 6.39
CA GLY A 128 -14.17 5.43 5.39
C GLY A 128 -13.49 4.09 5.67
N LEU A 129 -13.04 3.39 4.62
CA LEU A 129 -12.46 2.06 4.72
C LEU A 129 -11.39 1.84 3.65
N LEU A 130 -10.22 1.35 4.04
CA LEU A 130 -9.25 0.76 3.13
C LEU A 130 -9.28 -0.78 3.22
N VAL A 131 -9.57 -1.45 2.12
CA VAL A 131 -9.27 -2.89 1.94
C VAL A 131 -8.00 -2.99 1.09
N ALA A 132 -6.96 -3.62 1.63
CA ALA A 132 -5.69 -3.80 0.94
C ALA A 132 -5.41 -5.30 0.81
N ASN A 133 -5.26 -5.78 -0.43
CA ASN A 133 -5.13 -7.19 -0.74
C ASN A 133 -3.79 -7.52 -1.42
N ASP A 134 -3.27 -8.70 -1.15
CA ASP A 134 -2.24 -9.33 -1.99
C ASP A 134 -2.42 -10.85 -1.96
N ILE A 135 -2.29 -11.50 -3.11
CA ILE A 135 -2.43 -12.95 -3.24
C ILE A 135 -1.30 -13.72 -2.54
N SER A 136 -0.15 -13.09 -2.37
CA SER A 136 1.01 -13.68 -1.68
C SER A 136 0.96 -13.42 -0.18
N ASN A 137 0.89 -14.46 0.63
CA ASN A 137 0.87 -14.34 2.09
C ASN A 137 2.12 -13.64 2.65
N ALA A 138 3.30 -13.92 2.09
CA ALA A 138 4.54 -13.27 2.52
C ALA A 138 4.50 -11.75 2.23
N ARG A 139 4.01 -11.36 1.05
CA ARG A 139 3.87 -9.97 0.67
C ARG A 139 2.76 -9.26 1.46
N ALA A 140 1.64 -9.93 1.74
CA ALA A 140 0.55 -9.40 2.56
C ALA A 140 0.99 -9.10 4.01
N LYS A 141 1.93 -9.87 4.58
CA LYS A 141 2.55 -9.56 5.88
C LYS A 141 3.38 -8.28 5.84
N ALA A 142 4.15 -8.05 4.76
CA ALA A 142 4.90 -6.81 4.58
C ALA A 142 3.96 -5.60 4.39
N LEU A 143 2.88 -5.79 3.63
CA LEU A 143 1.81 -4.80 3.49
C LEU A 143 1.21 -4.40 4.84
N LEU A 144 0.80 -5.37 5.66
CA LEU A 144 0.26 -5.14 7.00
C LEU A 144 1.26 -4.34 7.85
N ARG A 145 2.53 -4.75 7.85
CA ARG A 145 3.59 -4.06 8.59
C ARG A 145 3.70 -2.59 8.21
N ASN A 146 3.63 -2.26 6.92
CA ASN A 146 3.74 -0.88 6.44
C ASN A 146 2.48 -0.05 6.77
N LEU A 147 1.29 -0.62 6.69
CA LEU A 147 0.06 0.06 7.12
C LEU A 147 0.04 0.33 8.64
N GLU A 148 0.49 -0.64 9.45
CA GLU A 148 0.65 -0.46 10.90
C GLU A 148 1.72 0.60 11.23
N LEU A 149 2.85 0.64 10.50
CA LEU A 149 3.89 1.67 10.65
C LEU A 149 3.35 3.08 10.40
N PHE A 150 2.47 3.21 9.40
CA PHE A 150 1.82 4.48 9.06
C PHE A 150 0.71 4.88 10.04
N GLY A 151 0.32 4.00 10.97
CA GLY A 151 -0.72 4.26 11.96
C GLY A 151 -2.13 4.21 11.37
N VAL A 152 -2.35 3.44 10.30
CA VAL A 152 -3.65 3.31 9.63
C VAL A 152 -4.64 2.59 10.55
N ARG A 153 -5.79 3.22 10.84
CA ARG A 153 -6.79 2.72 11.79
C ARG A 153 -7.96 2.01 11.10
N ASN A 154 -8.35 2.46 9.92
CA ASN A 154 -9.55 2.06 9.17
C ASN A 154 -9.22 1.07 8.04
N MET A 155 -8.45 0.02 8.34
CA MET A 155 -7.96 -0.92 7.34
C MET A 155 -8.48 -2.34 7.53
N VAL A 156 -8.57 -3.06 6.41
CA VAL A 156 -8.64 -4.53 6.35
C VAL A 156 -7.53 -5.01 5.41
N VAL A 157 -6.69 -5.92 5.88
CA VAL A 157 -5.64 -6.54 5.06
C VAL A 157 -6.04 -7.97 4.75
N THR A 158 -6.28 -8.27 3.48
CA THR A 158 -6.68 -9.58 2.97
C THR A 158 -5.55 -10.29 2.23
N ASN A 159 -5.63 -11.61 2.18
CA ASN A 159 -4.75 -12.45 1.39
C ASN A 159 -5.61 -13.42 0.58
N GLU A 160 -6.20 -12.89 -0.49
CA GLU A 160 -7.18 -13.59 -1.30
C GLU A 160 -6.94 -13.38 -2.80
N SER A 161 -7.47 -14.28 -3.60
CA SER A 161 -7.55 -14.10 -5.04
C SER A 161 -8.65 -13.10 -5.41
N PRO A 162 -8.50 -12.36 -6.54
CA PRO A 162 -9.48 -11.35 -6.98
C PRO A 162 -10.90 -11.89 -7.17
N ASP A 163 -11.06 -13.14 -7.62
CA ASP A 163 -12.35 -13.79 -7.80
C ASP A 163 -13.09 -14.01 -6.48
N ARG A 164 -12.39 -14.45 -5.44
CA ARG A 164 -12.98 -14.63 -4.10
C ARG A 164 -13.40 -13.31 -3.47
N LEU A 165 -12.58 -12.26 -3.63
CA LEU A 165 -12.95 -10.93 -3.19
C LEU A 165 -14.17 -10.41 -3.95
N ALA A 166 -14.23 -10.60 -5.26
CA ALA A 166 -15.36 -10.16 -6.08
C ALA A 166 -16.68 -10.85 -5.67
N GLY A 167 -16.62 -12.13 -5.29
CA GLY A 167 -17.77 -12.84 -4.73
C GLY A 167 -18.25 -12.30 -3.37
N SER A 168 -17.35 -11.66 -2.60
CA SER A 168 -17.66 -11.13 -1.27
C SER A 168 -18.02 -9.64 -1.26
N PHE A 169 -17.53 -8.88 -2.22
CA PHE A 169 -17.69 -7.41 -2.28
C PHE A 169 -18.34 -6.92 -3.59
N PRO A 170 -19.48 -7.49 -4.06
CA PRO A 170 -20.11 -7.04 -5.30
C PRO A 170 -20.56 -5.57 -5.18
N GLN A 171 -20.16 -4.72 -6.14
CA GLN A 171 -20.52 -3.30 -6.21
C GLN A 171 -20.32 -2.52 -4.89
N PHE A 172 -19.25 -2.82 -4.18
CA PHE A 172 -19.04 -2.31 -2.84
C PHE A 172 -18.16 -1.07 -2.78
N PHE A 173 -17.09 -0.99 -3.59
CA PHE A 173 -16.07 0.04 -3.47
C PHE A 173 -16.38 1.30 -4.27
N ASP A 174 -16.08 2.44 -3.68
CA ASP A 174 -16.13 3.77 -4.30
C ASP A 174 -14.94 3.98 -5.23
N LYS A 175 -13.76 3.52 -4.81
CA LYS A 175 -12.49 3.63 -5.52
C LYS A 175 -11.75 2.30 -5.50
N ILE A 176 -11.17 1.92 -6.64
CA ILE A 176 -10.30 0.74 -6.74
C ILE A 176 -8.99 1.16 -7.41
N LEU A 177 -7.88 0.77 -6.81
CA LEU A 177 -6.55 0.79 -7.41
C LEU A 177 -6.17 -0.63 -7.83
N VAL A 178 -5.75 -0.79 -9.06
CA VAL A 178 -5.14 -2.01 -9.61
C VAL A 178 -3.75 -1.66 -10.11
N ASP A 179 -2.76 -1.71 -9.20
CA ASP A 179 -1.35 -1.68 -9.60
C ASP A 179 -0.96 -3.11 -9.98
N ALA A 180 -1.16 -3.44 -11.24
CA ALA A 180 -1.23 -4.82 -11.70
C ALA A 180 0.14 -5.52 -11.70
N PRO A 181 0.19 -6.83 -11.41
CA PRO A 181 1.38 -7.61 -11.70
C PRO A 181 1.69 -7.53 -13.20
N CYS A 182 2.92 -7.18 -13.56
CA CYS A 182 3.31 -6.89 -14.93
C CYS A 182 4.72 -7.43 -15.25
N SER A 183 5.14 -7.32 -16.50
CA SER A 183 6.48 -7.74 -16.94
C SER A 183 7.62 -6.97 -16.26
N GLY A 184 7.35 -5.74 -15.77
CA GLY A 184 8.25 -4.98 -14.93
C GLY A 184 9.37 -4.25 -15.65
N GLU A 185 9.18 -3.84 -16.90
CA GLU A 185 10.19 -3.22 -17.77
C GLU A 185 10.77 -1.92 -17.18
N GLY A 186 9.94 -1.12 -16.51
CA GLY A 186 10.39 0.07 -15.78
C GLY A 186 11.18 -0.25 -14.49
N MET A 187 11.36 -1.53 -14.17
CA MET A 187 12.12 -1.94 -12.98
C MET A 187 13.52 -2.47 -13.29
N PHE A 188 13.93 -2.53 -14.54
CA PHE A 188 15.20 -3.13 -14.95
C PHE A 188 16.41 -2.47 -14.29
N ARG A 189 16.40 -1.15 -14.13
CA ARG A 189 17.46 -0.43 -13.39
C ARG A 189 17.51 -0.78 -11.89
N LYS A 190 16.37 -1.17 -11.32
CA LYS A 190 16.23 -1.49 -9.90
C LYS A 190 16.53 -2.96 -9.60
N SER A 191 16.15 -3.84 -10.51
CA SER A 191 16.24 -5.29 -10.35
C SER A 191 16.77 -5.90 -11.65
N PRO A 192 18.08 -6.17 -11.75
CA PRO A 192 18.66 -6.90 -12.89
C PRO A 192 17.95 -8.22 -13.18
N ASP A 193 17.53 -8.95 -12.12
CA ASP A 193 16.78 -10.20 -12.25
C ASP A 193 15.45 -10.01 -13.03
N ALA A 194 14.84 -8.82 -12.97
CA ALA A 194 13.63 -8.53 -13.74
C ALA A 194 13.94 -8.47 -15.24
N ALA A 195 15.10 -7.96 -15.62
CA ALA A 195 15.55 -7.93 -17.02
C ALA A 195 15.91 -9.34 -17.52
N GLU A 196 16.60 -10.14 -16.71
CA GLU A 196 16.94 -11.53 -17.03
C GLU A 196 15.70 -12.42 -17.19
N ALA A 197 14.66 -12.18 -16.37
CA ALA A 197 13.41 -12.92 -16.40
C ALA A 197 12.42 -12.41 -17.46
N TRP A 198 12.76 -11.37 -18.22
CA TRP A 198 11.85 -10.80 -19.23
C TRP A 198 11.80 -11.65 -20.49
N SER A 199 10.62 -11.82 -21.06
CA SER A 199 10.40 -12.42 -22.38
C SER A 199 9.07 -11.92 -22.97
N PRO A 200 8.88 -11.98 -24.30
CA PRO A 200 7.58 -11.70 -24.90
C PRO A 200 6.44 -12.56 -24.36
N GLU A 201 6.73 -13.82 -24.03
CA GLU A 201 5.76 -14.74 -23.44
C GLU A 201 5.32 -14.26 -22.04
N LYS A 202 6.27 -13.78 -21.21
CA LYS A 202 5.95 -13.20 -19.92
C LYS A 202 5.02 -12.00 -20.04
N VAL A 203 5.26 -11.11 -21.02
CA VAL A 203 4.37 -9.97 -21.33
C VAL A 203 2.95 -10.45 -21.59
N MET A 204 2.77 -11.44 -22.48
CA MET A 204 1.46 -11.98 -22.84
C MET A 204 0.77 -12.67 -21.66
N ASN A 205 1.52 -13.38 -20.81
CA ASN A 205 0.98 -14.02 -19.61
C ASN A 205 0.53 -12.97 -18.58
N CYS A 206 1.29 -11.89 -18.41
CA CYS A 206 0.89 -10.76 -17.54
C CYS A 206 -0.37 -10.09 -18.09
N ALA A 207 -0.44 -9.80 -19.38
CA ALA A 207 -1.61 -9.19 -20.01
C ALA A 207 -2.89 -10.01 -19.80
N ARG A 208 -2.81 -11.34 -19.93
CA ARG A 208 -3.96 -12.23 -19.64
C ARG A 208 -4.41 -12.12 -18.19
N THR A 209 -3.49 -12.22 -17.24
CA THR A 209 -3.78 -12.10 -15.81
C THR A 209 -4.37 -10.73 -15.45
N GLN A 210 -3.88 -9.68 -16.07
CA GLN A 210 -4.38 -8.30 -15.89
C GLN A 210 -5.84 -8.17 -16.36
N GLY A 211 -6.20 -8.79 -17.47
CA GLY A 211 -7.58 -8.80 -17.96
C GLY A 211 -8.56 -9.46 -16.99
N GLU A 212 -8.16 -10.56 -16.35
CA GLU A 212 -8.94 -11.22 -15.31
C GLU A 212 -9.08 -10.34 -14.06
N ILE A 213 -7.99 -9.75 -13.59
CA ILE A 213 -7.98 -8.85 -12.42
C ILE A 213 -8.89 -7.63 -12.67
N LEU A 214 -8.82 -7.00 -13.84
CA LEU A 214 -9.66 -5.85 -14.19
C LEU A 214 -11.15 -6.19 -14.21
N ALA A 215 -11.52 -7.38 -14.75
CA ALA A 215 -12.91 -7.81 -14.77
C ALA A 215 -13.46 -8.00 -13.34
N HIS A 216 -12.67 -8.58 -12.43
CA HIS A 216 -13.05 -8.72 -11.03
C HIS A 216 -13.11 -7.37 -10.31
N ALA A 217 -12.17 -6.47 -10.61
CA ALA A 217 -12.17 -5.11 -10.04
C ALA A 217 -13.46 -4.34 -10.44
N ARG A 218 -13.87 -4.40 -11.74
CA ARG A 218 -15.12 -3.78 -12.19
C ARG A 218 -16.34 -4.32 -11.44
N ALA A 219 -16.38 -5.60 -11.17
CA ALA A 219 -17.51 -6.20 -10.46
C ALA A 219 -17.62 -5.73 -9.00
N MET A 220 -16.49 -5.45 -8.37
CA MET A 220 -16.44 -4.90 -7.02
C MET A 220 -16.69 -3.38 -6.98
N LEU A 221 -16.57 -2.69 -8.12
CA LEU A 221 -16.78 -1.26 -8.23
C LEU A 221 -18.27 -0.93 -8.28
N ARG A 222 -18.75 -0.04 -7.40
CA ARG A 222 -20.12 0.43 -7.43
C ARG A 222 -20.42 1.29 -8.67
N PRO A 223 -21.68 1.46 -9.08
CA PRO A 223 -22.05 2.48 -10.05
C PRO A 223 -21.55 3.88 -9.65
N GLY A 224 -21.04 4.65 -10.60
CA GLY A 224 -20.38 5.95 -10.36
C GLY A 224 -18.98 5.87 -9.74
N GLY A 225 -18.51 4.69 -9.34
CA GLY A 225 -17.19 4.49 -8.77
C GLY A 225 -16.07 4.66 -9.79
N MET A 226 -14.83 4.82 -9.31
CA MET A 226 -13.65 4.98 -10.17
C MET A 226 -12.62 3.90 -9.93
N LEU A 227 -12.01 3.41 -11.02
CA LEU A 227 -10.94 2.42 -11.06
C LEU A 227 -9.72 3.04 -11.71
N LEU A 228 -8.58 3.01 -11.02
CA LEU A 228 -7.29 3.36 -11.60
C LEU A 228 -6.50 2.09 -11.83
N TYR A 229 -6.15 1.84 -13.08
CA TYR A 229 -5.24 0.79 -13.51
C TYR A 229 -3.85 1.37 -13.70
N SER A 230 -2.81 0.66 -13.24
CA SER A 230 -1.42 1.03 -13.47
C SER A 230 -0.51 -0.17 -13.63
N THR A 231 0.59 0.02 -14.36
CA THR A 231 1.70 -0.91 -14.52
C THR A 231 3.03 -0.17 -14.47
N CYS A 232 4.09 -0.89 -14.14
CA CYS A 232 5.46 -0.41 -14.29
C CYS A 232 6.14 -1.00 -15.55
N THR A 233 5.39 -1.21 -16.64
CA THR A 233 5.91 -1.72 -17.91
C THR A 233 5.63 -0.73 -19.06
N PHE A 234 6.33 -0.89 -20.18
CA PHE A 234 6.14 -0.07 -21.37
C PHE A 234 5.40 -0.82 -22.49
N SER A 235 5.20 -2.12 -22.34
CA SER A 235 4.56 -2.99 -23.33
C SER A 235 3.11 -2.57 -23.63
N PRO A 236 2.75 -2.30 -24.88
CA PRO A 236 1.37 -1.96 -25.26
C PRO A 236 0.34 -3.03 -24.91
N GLU A 237 0.72 -4.30 -24.94
CA GLU A 237 -0.14 -5.45 -24.63
C GLU A 237 -0.65 -5.41 -23.18
N GLU A 238 0.18 -4.90 -22.27
CA GLU A 238 -0.16 -4.75 -20.87
C GLU A 238 -0.79 -3.37 -20.56
N ASN A 239 -0.76 -2.45 -21.51
CA ASN A 239 -1.15 -1.05 -21.33
C ASN A 239 -2.35 -0.71 -22.24
N GLU A 240 -2.15 -0.03 -23.38
CA GLU A 240 -3.24 0.44 -24.24
C GLU A 240 -4.12 -0.69 -24.77
N GLN A 241 -3.53 -1.82 -25.20
CA GLN A 241 -4.30 -2.96 -25.69
C GLN A 241 -5.15 -3.58 -24.60
N GLN A 242 -4.63 -3.62 -23.37
CA GLN A 242 -5.37 -4.08 -22.20
C GLN A 242 -6.58 -3.19 -21.89
N ILE A 243 -6.40 -1.87 -21.95
CA ILE A 243 -7.50 -0.91 -21.71
C ILE A 243 -8.49 -0.92 -22.86
N ALA A 244 -8.05 -0.98 -24.13
CA ALA A 244 -8.93 -1.09 -25.29
C ALA A 244 -9.84 -2.34 -25.19
N ALA A 245 -9.25 -3.51 -24.94
CA ALA A 245 -9.99 -4.76 -24.78
C ALA A 245 -10.98 -4.70 -23.59
N PHE A 246 -10.58 -4.06 -22.48
CA PHE A 246 -11.45 -3.87 -21.32
C PHE A 246 -12.66 -2.99 -21.64
N LEU A 247 -12.47 -1.86 -22.32
CA LEU A 247 -13.55 -0.95 -22.72
C LEU A 247 -14.49 -1.57 -23.78
N GLN A 248 -13.96 -2.36 -24.71
CA GLN A 248 -14.78 -3.10 -25.67
C GLN A 248 -15.67 -4.14 -24.98
N ARG A 249 -15.15 -4.79 -23.94
CA ARG A 249 -15.89 -5.81 -23.19
C ARG A 249 -16.91 -5.22 -22.23
N PHE A 250 -16.63 -4.06 -21.64
CA PHE A 250 -17.44 -3.45 -20.59
C PHE A 250 -17.85 -2.02 -20.98
N SER A 251 -18.97 -1.91 -21.72
CA SER A 251 -19.49 -0.64 -22.23
C SER A 251 -19.95 0.36 -21.16
N ASP A 252 -20.11 -0.11 -19.92
CA ASP A 252 -20.42 0.73 -18.75
C ASP A 252 -19.20 1.39 -18.10
N MET A 253 -18.01 1.20 -18.69
CA MET A 253 -16.77 1.81 -18.23
C MET A 253 -16.28 2.84 -19.24
N LYS A 254 -15.82 4.01 -18.76
CA LYS A 254 -15.28 5.08 -19.59
C LYS A 254 -13.99 5.65 -19.02
N LEU A 255 -13.05 6.03 -19.89
CA LEU A 255 -11.82 6.71 -19.49
C LEU A 255 -12.09 8.15 -19.06
N ILE A 256 -11.47 8.53 -17.94
CA ILE A 256 -11.50 9.87 -17.35
C ILE A 256 -10.12 10.50 -17.49
N PRO A 257 -10.02 11.77 -17.99
CA PRO A 257 -8.73 12.44 -18.08
C PRO A 257 -8.17 12.71 -16.67
N MET A 258 -6.85 12.59 -16.55
CA MET A 258 -6.11 12.91 -15.33
C MET A 258 -5.29 14.19 -15.51
N LYS A 259 -5.02 14.89 -14.41
CA LYS A 259 -4.10 16.03 -14.41
C LYS A 259 -2.70 15.56 -14.82
N THR A 260 -2.13 16.22 -15.81
CA THR A 260 -0.79 15.95 -16.35
C THR A 260 0.25 16.95 -15.84
N TRP A 261 1.51 16.61 -16.01
CA TRP A 261 2.68 17.46 -15.75
C TRP A 261 3.64 17.42 -16.94
N SER A 262 4.53 18.39 -17.00
CA SER A 262 5.63 18.38 -17.97
C SER A 262 6.40 17.06 -17.90
N GLY A 263 6.59 16.41 -19.04
CA GLY A 263 7.23 15.08 -19.15
C GLY A 263 6.25 13.90 -19.16
N PHE A 264 4.98 14.08 -18.79
CA PHE A 264 3.97 13.06 -19.00
C PHE A 264 3.61 13.02 -20.51
N SER A 265 3.42 11.81 -21.01
CA SER A 265 2.94 11.56 -22.38
C SER A 265 1.52 10.98 -22.32
N SER A 266 0.71 11.30 -23.34
CA SER A 266 -0.58 10.62 -23.53
C SER A 266 -0.39 9.15 -23.90
N GLY A 267 -1.42 8.34 -23.66
CA GLY A 267 -1.51 7.00 -24.23
C GLY A 267 -1.46 7.03 -25.76
N ARG A 268 -1.20 5.89 -26.37
CA ARG A 268 -0.95 5.73 -27.80
C ARG A 268 -2.03 4.87 -28.46
N PRO A 269 -3.09 5.49 -29.02
CA PRO A 269 -4.14 4.75 -29.74
C PRO A 269 -3.61 3.84 -30.83
N ASP A 270 -2.58 4.29 -31.55
CA ASP A 270 -1.92 3.57 -32.64
C ASP A 270 -1.18 2.29 -32.18
N TRP A 271 -0.98 2.10 -30.86
CA TRP A 271 -0.42 0.88 -30.29
C TRP A 271 -1.49 -0.14 -29.88
N ALA A 272 -2.77 0.20 -30.08
CA ALA A 272 -3.91 -0.67 -29.80
C ALA A 272 -4.89 -0.71 -30.97
N ASP A 273 -6.15 -0.39 -30.77
CA ASP A 273 -7.24 -0.46 -31.75
C ASP A 273 -7.55 0.88 -32.46
N GLY A 274 -6.78 1.91 -32.18
CA GLY A 274 -6.97 3.25 -32.75
C GLY A 274 -8.02 4.09 -32.00
N ASN A 275 -8.58 3.63 -30.92
CA ASN A 275 -9.58 4.37 -30.12
C ASN A 275 -8.96 5.66 -29.53
N PRO A 276 -9.42 6.86 -29.94
CA PRO A 276 -8.83 8.13 -29.50
C PRO A 276 -9.00 8.36 -27.98
N GLU A 277 -9.96 7.70 -27.33
CA GLU A 277 -10.14 7.79 -25.86
C GLU A 277 -8.88 7.35 -25.09
N LEU A 278 -8.04 6.48 -25.69
CA LEU A 278 -6.78 6.02 -25.08
C LEU A 278 -5.78 7.15 -24.87
N GLU A 279 -5.90 8.30 -25.54
CA GLU A 279 -5.08 9.49 -25.25
C GLU A 279 -5.27 10.02 -23.82
N LYS A 280 -6.38 9.68 -23.14
CA LYS A 280 -6.62 10.01 -21.72
C LYS A 280 -5.75 9.22 -20.77
N CYS A 281 -5.15 8.10 -21.20
CA CYS A 281 -4.14 7.39 -20.44
C CYS A 281 -2.87 8.22 -20.31
N ILE A 282 -2.06 7.91 -19.31
CA ILE A 282 -0.77 8.57 -19.08
C ILE A 282 0.35 7.55 -19.19
N ARG A 283 1.40 7.92 -19.94
CA ARG A 283 2.68 7.24 -19.94
C ARG A 283 3.76 8.12 -19.31
N ILE A 284 4.48 7.56 -18.37
CA ILE A 284 5.65 8.17 -17.73
C ILE A 284 6.88 7.46 -18.29
N TRP A 285 7.78 8.25 -18.90
CA TRP A 285 8.99 7.75 -19.54
C TRP A 285 10.24 8.23 -18.81
N PRO A 286 11.24 7.37 -18.54
CA PRO A 286 12.44 7.75 -17.79
C PRO A 286 13.34 8.76 -18.53
N HIS A 287 13.17 8.93 -19.84
CA HIS A 287 13.91 9.93 -20.62
C HIS A 287 13.19 11.28 -20.74
N LYS A 288 11.94 11.38 -20.27
CA LYS A 288 11.16 12.62 -20.29
C LYS A 288 10.97 13.24 -18.92
N MET A 289 11.16 12.45 -17.85
CA MET A 289 11.03 12.94 -16.50
C MET A 289 11.81 12.10 -15.49
N ASP A 290 11.92 12.63 -14.28
CA ASP A 290 12.70 12.07 -13.17
C ASP A 290 11.99 10.88 -12.50
N GLY A 291 12.01 9.70 -13.14
CA GLY A 291 11.40 8.46 -12.64
C GLY A 291 11.79 7.23 -13.45
N GLU A 292 11.36 6.04 -13.00
CA GLU A 292 11.64 4.76 -13.68
C GLU A 292 10.64 4.47 -14.80
N GLY A 293 9.45 5.01 -14.72
CA GLY A 293 8.38 4.85 -15.69
C GLY A 293 7.13 4.14 -15.14
N HIS A 294 5.96 4.55 -15.68
CA HIS A 294 4.66 3.99 -15.33
C HIS A 294 3.65 4.22 -16.46
N PHE A 295 2.61 3.38 -16.46
CA PHE A 295 1.39 3.59 -17.23
C PHE A 295 0.20 3.75 -16.29
N LEU A 296 -0.74 4.64 -16.60
CA LEU A 296 -1.93 4.89 -15.82
C LEU A 296 -3.17 5.05 -16.73
N ALA A 297 -4.28 4.43 -16.31
CA ALA A 297 -5.59 4.63 -16.91
C ALA A 297 -6.63 4.79 -15.79
N LEU A 298 -7.25 5.97 -15.71
CA LEU A 298 -8.36 6.23 -14.77
C LEU A 298 -9.69 6.00 -15.50
N MET A 299 -10.52 5.13 -14.95
CA MET A 299 -11.81 4.77 -15.52
C MET A 299 -12.93 5.02 -14.50
N GLN A 300 -14.12 5.33 -14.99
CA GLN A 300 -15.33 5.48 -14.18
C GLN A 300 -16.42 4.54 -14.68
N LYS A 301 -17.09 3.89 -13.76
CA LYS A 301 -18.28 3.08 -14.03
C LYS A 301 -19.51 4.02 -14.13
N GLU A 302 -20.38 3.78 -15.11
CA GLU A 302 -21.60 4.57 -15.27
C GLU A 302 -22.51 4.46 -14.04
N GLU A 303 -23.24 5.53 -13.71
CA GLU A 303 -24.11 5.57 -12.54
C GLU A 303 -25.31 4.62 -12.64
N ASN A 304 -25.79 4.37 -13.87
CA ASN A 304 -26.93 3.52 -14.16
C ASN A 304 -26.54 2.09 -14.58
N ALA A 305 -25.29 1.69 -14.34
CA ALA A 305 -24.81 0.35 -14.71
C ALA A 305 -25.63 -0.73 -13.99
N SER A 306 -26.21 -1.65 -14.78
CA SER A 306 -26.94 -2.79 -14.25
C SER A 306 -26.02 -3.79 -13.55
N PHE A 307 -26.59 -4.58 -12.64
CA PHE A 307 -25.88 -5.70 -12.03
C PHE A 307 -25.82 -6.87 -13.01
N ASP A 308 -24.68 -7.03 -13.71
CA ASP A 308 -24.45 -8.22 -14.50
C ASP A 308 -23.99 -9.35 -13.60
N VAL A 309 -24.72 -10.45 -13.61
CA VAL A 309 -24.28 -11.70 -12.98
C VAL A 309 -22.99 -12.16 -13.68
N PHE A 310 -21.94 -12.41 -12.91
CA PHE A 310 -20.64 -12.83 -13.43
C PHE A 310 -20.79 -13.98 -14.45
N PRO A 311 -20.12 -13.91 -15.60
CA PRO A 311 -19.89 -15.10 -16.41
C PRO A 311 -18.92 -16.00 -15.61
N THR A 312 -19.38 -17.20 -15.29
CA THR A 312 -18.61 -18.21 -14.54
C THR A 312 -17.44 -18.82 -15.32
N SER A 313 -17.21 -18.37 -16.55
CA SER A 313 -16.08 -18.82 -17.39
C SER A 313 -15.61 -17.69 -18.32
N PHE A 314 -14.30 -17.48 -18.38
CA PHE A 314 -13.67 -16.65 -19.41
C PHE A 314 -13.63 -17.44 -20.71
N PRO A 315 -13.94 -16.84 -21.87
CA PRO A 315 -13.74 -17.52 -23.15
C PRO A 315 -12.23 -17.81 -23.33
N PRO A 316 -11.87 -18.98 -23.84
CA PRO A 316 -10.47 -19.29 -24.15
C PRO A 316 -9.94 -18.30 -25.19
N SER A 317 -8.69 -17.88 -25.01
CA SER A 317 -8.02 -17.00 -25.95
C SER A 317 -7.97 -17.60 -27.36
N PRO A 318 -8.02 -16.78 -28.43
CA PRO A 318 -7.91 -17.30 -29.80
C PRO A 318 -6.61 -18.11 -29.96
N GLY A 319 -6.71 -19.42 -30.13
CA GLY A 319 -5.57 -20.33 -30.33
C GLY A 319 -5.45 -21.50 -29.35
N GLU A 320 -6.20 -21.55 -28.26
CA GLU A 320 -6.18 -22.69 -27.32
C GLU A 320 -7.15 -23.79 -27.75
N ARG A 321 -6.60 -24.99 -27.96
CA ARG A 321 -7.43 -26.21 -28.04
C ARG A 321 -7.93 -26.56 -26.64
N PRO A 322 -9.21 -26.98 -26.48
CA PRO A 322 -9.73 -27.34 -25.16
C PRO A 322 -8.96 -28.55 -24.59
N GLU A 323 -8.26 -28.34 -23.49
CA GLU A 323 -7.69 -29.44 -22.72
C GLU A 323 -8.82 -30.28 -22.14
N LYS A 324 -8.77 -31.59 -22.41
CA LYS A 324 -9.70 -32.58 -21.85
C LYS A 324 -9.63 -32.52 -20.33
N ALA A 325 -10.76 -32.28 -19.69
CA ALA A 325 -10.93 -32.24 -18.24
C ALA A 325 -10.42 -33.54 -17.58
N GLY A 326 -9.17 -33.55 -17.21
CA GLY A 326 -8.57 -34.57 -16.37
C GLY A 326 -9.00 -34.32 -14.93
N LYS A 327 -9.67 -35.31 -14.32
CA LYS A 327 -10.06 -35.32 -12.91
C LYS A 327 -8.83 -35.09 -12.03
N ARG A 328 -8.57 -33.83 -11.65
CA ARG A 328 -7.61 -33.51 -10.58
C ARG A 328 -8.21 -33.97 -9.25
N ARG A 329 -7.69 -35.11 -8.76
CA ARG A 329 -7.89 -35.52 -7.36
C ARG A 329 -7.37 -34.40 -6.47
N SER A 330 -8.28 -33.76 -5.74
CA SER A 330 -7.95 -32.83 -4.66
C SER A 330 -7.10 -33.55 -3.61
N ARG A 331 -5.81 -33.30 -3.58
CA ARG A 331 -5.00 -33.55 -2.38
C ARG A 331 -5.48 -32.56 -1.34
N ALA A 332 -6.20 -33.09 -0.34
CA ALA A 332 -6.49 -32.35 0.88
C ALA A 332 -5.17 -31.91 1.50
N SER A 333 -4.78 -30.64 1.28
CA SER A 333 -3.74 -30.01 2.08
C SER A 333 -4.30 -29.90 3.50
N THR A 334 -3.52 -30.35 4.46
CA THR A 334 -3.75 -30.17 5.89
C THR A 334 -4.18 -28.74 6.15
N ARG A 335 -5.46 -28.55 6.44
CA ARG A 335 -6.03 -27.28 6.91
C ARG A 335 -5.25 -26.88 8.17
N SER A 336 -4.32 -25.94 8.02
CA SER A 336 -3.97 -25.08 9.14
C SER A 336 -5.30 -24.51 9.64
N LYS A 337 -5.56 -24.58 10.94
CA LYS A 337 -6.76 -24.05 11.58
C LYS A 337 -6.84 -22.54 11.23
N ALA A 338 -7.46 -22.23 10.09
CA ALA A 338 -7.91 -20.89 9.79
C ALA A 338 -8.90 -20.56 10.90
N ASN A 339 -8.61 -19.52 11.66
CA ASN A 339 -9.50 -19.01 12.68
C ASN A 339 -10.82 -18.64 12.01
N LEU A 340 -11.78 -19.55 12.02
CA LEU A 340 -13.20 -19.28 11.88
C LEU A 340 -13.55 -18.41 13.09
N ILE A 341 -13.45 -17.09 12.91
CA ILE A 341 -13.89 -16.13 13.90
C ILE A 341 -15.42 -16.18 13.86
N SER A 342 -16.01 -16.99 14.73
CA SER A 342 -17.42 -16.90 15.06
C SER A 342 -17.72 -15.49 15.58
N GLU A 343 -18.88 -14.93 15.21
CA GLU A 343 -19.36 -13.56 15.46
C GLU A 343 -19.60 -13.21 16.95
N ASN A 344 -18.95 -13.85 17.89
CA ASN A 344 -18.98 -13.41 19.27
C ASN A 344 -18.03 -12.21 19.44
N ARG A 345 -18.56 -11.01 19.16
CA ARG A 345 -17.96 -9.72 19.52
C ARG A 345 -17.99 -9.61 21.04
N ASN A 346 -16.99 -10.15 21.71
CA ASN A 346 -16.79 -9.83 23.12
C ASN A 346 -16.26 -8.40 23.21
N THR A 347 -17.14 -7.47 23.56
CA THR A 347 -16.67 -6.15 24.05
C THR A 347 -15.91 -6.33 25.34
N PRO A 348 -14.85 -5.53 25.60
CA PRO A 348 -14.15 -5.54 26.87
C PRO A 348 -15.12 -5.30 28.04
N ASP A 349 -14.96 -6.05 29.12
CA ASP A 349 -15.68 -5.82 30.36
C ASP A 349 -15.18 -4.54 31.07
N ARG A 350 -15.81 -4.17 32.19
CA ARG A 350 -15.49 -2.95 32.93
C ARG A 350 -14.06 -2.92 33.47
N GLU A 351 -13.53 -4.07 33.88
CA GLU A 351 -12.15 -4.18 34.36
C GLU A 351 -11.17 -4.03 33.22
N GLN A 352 -11.40 -4.71 32.12
CA GLN A 352 -10.62 -4.58 30.88
C GLN A 352 -10.63 -3.15 30.33
N LEU A 353 -11.80 -2.49 30.33
CA LEU A 353 -11.89 -1.08 29.93
C LEU A 353 -11.03 -0.18 30.82
N SER A 354 -11.04 -0.38 32.15
CA SER A 354 -10.20 0.41 33.04
C SER A 354 -8.69 0.22 32.80
N GLN A 355 -8.29 -0.98 32.40
CA GLN A 355 -6.89 -1.31 32.11
C GLN A 355 -6.40 -0.77 30.75
N ILE A 356 -7.26 -0.72 29.71
CA ILE A 356 -6.87 -0.29 28.36
C ILE A 356 -6.99 1.21 28.16
N THR A 357 -7.94 1.87 28.81
CA THR A 357 -8.22 3.31 28.66
C THR A 357 -6.97 4.21 28.71
N PRO A 358 -5.98 3.99 29.59
CA PRO A 358 -4.77 4.81 29.66
C PRO A 358 -3.92 4.79 28.37
N PHE A 359 -4.18 3.86 27.45
CA PHE A 359 -3.43 3.67 26.20
C PHE A 359 -4.20 4.09 24.95
N LEU A 360 -5.49 4.39 25.06
CA LEU A 360 -6.35 4.62 23.90
C LEU A 360 -6.18 6.01 23.27
N GLY A 361 -5.70 7.00 24.05
CA GLY A 361 -5.69 8.38 23.55
C GLY A 361 -7.11 8.86 23.21
N CYS A 362 -7.30 9.26 21.96
CA CYS A 362 -8.62 9.68 21.41
C CYS A 362 -9.42 8.54 20.75
N LEU A 363 -8.96 7.28 20.83
CA LEU A 363 -9.70 6.14 20.27
C LEU A 363 -10.97 5.85 21.08
N SER A 364 -12.16 5.85 20.43
CA SER A 364 -13.41 5.56 21.11
C SER A 364 -13.48 4.11 21.61
N PRO A 365 -13.84 3.88 22.87
CA PRO A 365 -14.07 2.53 23.42
C PRO A 365 -15.17 1.74 22.67
N ASP A 366 -16.09 2.40 21.98
CA ASP A 366 -17.22 1.77 21.27
C ASP A 366 -16.77 0.83 20.13
N PHE A 367 -15.55 1.03 19.63
CA PHE A 367 -14.97 0.21 18.56
C PHE A 367 -14.02 -0.89 19.07
N LEU A 368 -13.97 -1.11 20.39
CA LEU A 368 -13.13 -2.15 20.97
C LEU A 368 -13.76 -3.54 20.79
N GLN A 369 -12.94 -4.49 20.40
CA GLN A 369 -13.34 -5.89 20.22
C GLN A 369 -12.28 -6.81 20.82
N ASN A 370 -12.70 -7.79 21.63
CA ASN A 370 -11.84 -8.87 22.09
C ASN A 370 -11.90 -10.08 21.14
N ARG A 371 -10.74 -10.67 20.87
CA ARG A 371 -10.59 -11.94 20.16
C ARG A 371 -9.64 -12.83 20.96
N GLY A 372 -10.18 -13.73 21.77
CA GLY A 372 -9.40 -14.45 22.76
C GLY A 372 -8.73 -13.48 23.75
N ASN A 373 -7.43 -13.59 23.89
CA ASN A 373 -6.63 -12.71 24.78
C ASN A 373 -6.14 -11.43 24.11
N SER A 374 -6.63 -11.09 22.91
CA SER A 374 -6.19 -9.93 22.14
C SER A 374 -7.29 -8.89 22.02
N ALA A 375 -6.92 -7.61 22.15
CA ALA A 375 -7.81 -6.48 21.94
C ALA A 375 -7.55 -5.83 20.58
N TYR A 376 -8.61 -5.41 19.90
CA TYR A 376 -8.59 -4.75 18.59
C TYR A 376 -9.48 -3.51 18.60
N TYR A 377 -9.12 -2.53 17.78
CA TYR A 377 -9.92 -1.38 17.44
C TYR A 377 -10.48 -1.55 16.03
N VAL A 378 -11.80 -1.69 15.88
CA VAL A 378 -12.45 -2.04 14.61
C VAL A 378 -13.62 -1.10 14.35
N GLN A 379 -13.43 -0.14 13.47
CA GLN A 379 -14.41 0.89 13.12
C GLN A 379 -15.49 0.42 12.13
N ASN A 380 -15.35 -0.77 11.56
CA ASN A 380 -16.23 -1.28 10.53
C ASN A 380 -17.00 -2.52 10.96
N ASN A 381 -18.16 -2.71 10.36
CA ASN A 381 -18.94 -3.92 10.46
C ASN A 381 -19.04 -4.57 9.07
N LEU A 382 -18.14 -5.49 8.77
CA LEU A 382 -18.06 -6.15 7.47
C LEU A 382 -18.39 -7.64 7.60
N PRO A 383 -19.67 -8.04 7.57
CA PRO A 383 -20.07 -9.44 7.64
C PRO A 383 -19.55 -10.27 6.44
N MET A 384 -19.28 -9.62 5.29
CA MET A 384 -18.71 -10.24 4.10
C MET A 384 -17.26 -10.73 4.28
N LEU A 385 -16.58 -10.40 5.37
CA LEU A 385 -15.27 -11.00 5.70
C LEU A 385 -15.37 -12.45 6.16
N SER A 386 -16.57 -12.91 6.49
CA SER A 386 -16.79 -14.33 6.83
C SER A 386 -16.45 -15.21 5.63
N GLY A 387 -15.58 -16.21 5.83
CA GLY A 387 -15.11 -17.10 4.76
C GLY A 387 -13.94 -16.59 3.94
N LEU A 388 -13.50 -15.35 4.12
CA LEU A 388 -12.28 -14.81 3.54
C LEU A 388 -11.08 -14.98 4.48
N HIS A 389 -9.90 -15.15 3.88
CA HIS A 389 -8.65 -15.13 4.61
C HIS A 389 -8.16 -13.67 4.72
N PHE A 390 -8.09 -13.14 5.94
CA PHE A 390 -7.53 -11.81 6.21
C PHE A 390 -6.51 -11.86 7.35
N LEU A 391 -5.50 -11.00 7.27
CA LEU A 391 -4.46 -10.89 8.29
C LEU A 391 -4.87 -9.94 9.40
N ARG A 392 -5.62 -8.89 9.07
CA ARG A 392 -6.01 -7.83 10.01
C ARG A 392 -7.32 -7.19 9.60
N ASN A 393 -8.15 -6.86 10.58
CA ASN A 393 -9.24 -5.92 10.48
C ASN A 393 -9.09 -4.91 11.62
N GLY A 394 -8.87 -3.64 11.28
CA GLY A 394 -8.58 -2.56 12.23
C GLY A 394 -7.18 -2.63 12.85
N VAL A 395 -7.00 -2.07 14.05
CA VAL A 395 -5.72 -2.00 14.76
C VAL A 395 -5.63 -3.06 15.85
N PHE A 396 -4.54 -3.79 15.90
CA PHE A 396 -4.21 -4.63 17.05
C PHE A 396 -3.75 -3.72 18.20
N LEU A 397 -4.50 -3.72 19.31
CA LEU A 397 -4.24 -2.83 20.44
C LEU A 397 -3.26 -3.44 21.43
N GLY A 398 -3.29 -4.76 21.62
CA GLY A 398 -2.43 -5.45 22.57
C GLY A 398 -3.06 -6.72 23.12
N GLU A 399 -2.48 -7.22 24.21
CA GLU A 399 -2.87 -8.49 24.81
C GLU A 399 -3.26 -8.33 26.28
N TRP A 400 -4.31 -9.06 26.67
CA TRP A 400 -4.67 -9.27 28.05
C TRP A 400 -3.74 -10.30 28.69
N LYS A 401 -3.06 -9.91 29.75
CA LYS A 401 -2.31 -10.80 30.64
C LYS A 401 -3.08 -10.93 31.97
N LYS A 402 -2.69 -11.87 32.83
CA LYS A 402 -3.45 -12.25 34.04
C LYS A 402 -4.07 -11.09 34.82
N ASN A 403 -3.42 -9.94 34.94
CA ASN A 403 -3.93 -8.80 35.73
C ASN A 403 -3.54 -7.45 35.08
N ARG A 404 -3.30 -7.40 33.80
CA ARG A 404 -2.87 -6.17 33.12
C ARG A 404 -3.08 -6.24 31.62
N PHE A 405 -3.17 -5.09 30.99
CA PHE A 405 -3.08 -4.94 29.55
C PHE A 405 -1.62 -4.64 29.12
N GLU A 406 -1.14 -5.27 28.07
CA GLU A 406 0.14 -4.99 27.43
C GLU A 406 -0.09 -4.40 26.04
N PRO A 407 0.20 -3.08 25.85
CA PRO A 407 -0.05 -2.41 24.58
C PRO A 407 0.89 -2.89 23.49
N SER A 408 0.37 -2.94 22.26
CA SER A 408 1.11 -3.37 21.09
C SER A 408 1.87 -2.23 20.41
N GLN A 409 2.84 -2.57 19.54
CA GLN A 409 3.51 -1.59 18.69
C GLN A 409 2.55 -0.91 17.69
N PRO A 410 1.61 -1.60 17.01
CA PRO A 410 0.60 -0.97 16.18
C PRO A 410 -0.24 0.09 16.91
N LEU A 411 -0.60 -0.14 18.17
CA LEU A 411 -1.29 0.86 18.98
C LEU A 411 -0.42 2.12 19.17
N ALA A 412 0.87 1.96 19.53
CA ALA A 412 1.77 3.11 19.68
C ALA A 412 1.80 3.96 18.41
N LEU A 413 1.97 3.31 17.26
CA LEU A 413 2.10 3.98 15.95
C LEU A 413 0.80 4.62 15.45
N ALA A 414 -0.36 4.13 15.92
CA ALA A 414 -1.67 4.69 15.62
C ALA A 414 -2.02 5.94 16.45
N LEU A 415 -1.25 6.24 17.50
CA LEU A 415 -1.45 7.44 18.31
C LEU A 415 -0.76 8.67 17.70
N GLY A 416 -1.46 9.80 17.73
CA GLY A 416 -0.99 11.09 17.25
C GLY A 416 -0.26 11.90 18.31
N LYS A 417 0.27 13.06 17.93
CA LYS A 417 0.95 13.99 18.84
C LYS A 417 0.05 14.47 20.00
N GLU A 418 -1.22 14.72 19.68
CA GLU A 418 -2.19 15.31 20.60
C GLU A 418 -2.94 14.29 21.47
N ASP A 419 -2.72 12.98 21.24
CA ASP A 419 -3.36 11.95 22.03
C ASP A 419 -2.94 12.03 23.51
N PRO A 420 -3.90 12.06 24.49
CA PRO A 420 -3.61 12.27 25.91
C PRO A 420 -3.10 10.97 26.59
N VAL A 421 -1.92 10.53 26.19
CA VAL A 421 -1.26 9.37 26.79
C VAL A 421 0.07 9.78 27.45
N PRO A 422 0.48 9.14 28.56
CA PRO A 422 1.77 9.43 29.18
C PRO A 422 2.91 9.18 28.23
N ARG A 423 3.70 10.20 27.91
CA ARG A 423 4.79 10.11 26.93
C ARG A 423 6.14 10.51 27.48
N LEU A 424 7.18 10.06 26.78
CA LEU A 424 8.57 10.45 26.97
C LEU A 424 9.15 10.82 25.61
N ASP A 425 9.37 12.09 25.41
CA ASP A 425 9.84 12.64 24.16
C ASP A 425 11.36 12.77 24.13
N PHE A 426 11.96 12.40 23.01
CA PHE A 426 13.39 12.57 22.74
C PHE A 426 13.57 13.38 21.46
N SER A 427 14.63 14.19 21.42
CA SER A 427 15.14 14.69 20.14
C SER A 427 15.55 13.52 19.25
N PRO A 428 15.33 13.57 17.92
CA PRO A 428 15.81 12.53 16.99
C PRO A 428 17.33 12.29 17.09
N ASP A 429 18.09 13.29 17.48
CA ASP A 429 19.55 13.21 17.63
C ASP A 429 19.99 12.67 19.01
N ASP A 430 19.06 12.41 19.93
CA ASP A 430 19.41 11.85 21.25
C ASP A 430 19.87 10.39 21.08
N PRO A 431 21.12 10.06 21.47
CA PRO A 431 21.65 8.70 21.30
C PRO A 431 20.85 7.65 22.09
N ARG A 432 20.11 8.06 23.14
CA ARG A 432 19.20 7.18 23.87
C ARG A 432 18.03 6.72 23.01
N LEU A 433 17.52 7.57 22.11
CA LEU A 433 16.46 7.20 21.20
C LEU A 433 16.96 6.14 20.19
N THR A 434 18.15 6.30 19.64
CA THR A 434 18.78 5.32 18.76
C THR A 434 18.99 3.98 19.47
N ALA A 435 19.52 3.97 20.69
CA ALA A 435 19.67 2.77 21.52
C ALA A 435 18.30 2.11 21.80
N PHE A 436 17.29 2.94 22.14
CA PHE A 436 15.93 2.45 22.36
C PHE A 436 15.32 1.79 21.11
N LEU A 437 15.49 2.39 19.92
CA LEU A 437 15.00 1.83 18.66
C LEU A 437 15.67 0.48 18.30
N ARG A 438 16.91 0.27 18.73
CA ARG A 438 17.63 -1.01 18.61
C ARG A 438 17.15 -2.08 19.63
N GLY A 439 16.30 -1.71 20.58
CA GLY A 439 15.75 -2.64 21.58
C GLY A 439 16.42 -2.57 22.94
N GLU A 440 17.33 -1.61 23.16
CA GLU A 440 18.04 -1.42 24.42
C GLU A 440 17.17 -0.70 25.47
N SER A 441 17.46 -0.91 26.75
CA SER A 441 16.90 -0.11 27.84
C SER A 441 17.80 1.10 28.07
N VAL A 442 17.18 2.25 28.32
CA VAL A 442 17.91 3.52 28.50
C VAL A 442 17.61 4.14 29.88
N PHE A 443 18.53 4.97 30.36
CA PHE A 443 18.36 5.68 31.63
C PHE A 443 18.01 7.15 31.39
N LEU A 444 17.11 7.67 32.22
CA LEU A 444 16.79 9.09 32.27
C LEU A 444 17.92 9.89 32.90
N LYS A 445 18.11 11.12 32.44
CA LYS A 445 19.04 12.07 33.04
C LYS A 445 18.51 12.57 34.39
N ALA A 446 19.37 13.07 35.26
CA ALA A 446 19.00 13.54 36.60
C ALA A 446 17.87 14.58 36.58
N GLY A 447 17.83 15.48 35.61
CA GLY A 447 16.75 16.49 35.46
C GLY A 447 15.38 15.92 35.03
N GLU A 448 15.35 14.70 34.48
CA GLU A 448 14.14 14.00 34.05
C GLU A 448 13.53 13.10 35.16
N ALA A 449 14.15 13.07 36.35
CA ALA A 449 13.77 12.19 37.48
C ALA A 449 12.35 12.43 38.02
N LYS A 450 11.68 13.54 37.66
CA LYS A 450 10.31 13.87 38.07
C LYS A 450 9.23 13.12 37.25
N ILE A 451 9.61 12.39 36.22
CA ILE A 451 8.67 11.65 35.36
C ILE A 451 8.21 10.40 36.12
N SER A 452 6.90 10.24 36.31
CA SER A 452 6.30 9.12 37.06
C SER A 452 6.62 7.77 36.40
N ASP A 453 6.79 6.73 37.23
CA ASP A 453 6.93 5.34 36.75
C ASP A 453 5.70 4.88 35.98
N GLY A 454 5.84 3.81 35.19
CA GLY A 454 4.76 3.22 34.40
C GLY A 454 5.02 3.17 32.90
N TRP A 455 3.98 2.86 32.14
CA TRP A 455 4.05 2.85 30.69
C TRP A 455 4.21 4.26 30.12
N LYS A 456 5.07 4.38 29.12
CA LYS A 456 5.31 5.62 28.38
C LYS A 456 5.25 5.35 26.88
N LEU A 457 4.52 6.18 26.17
CA LEU A 457 4.67 6.30 24.72
C LEU A 457 5.99 7.02 24.45
N VAL A 458 6.95 6.34 23.86
CA VAL A 458 8.23 6.95 23.47
C VAL A 458 8.04 7.63 22.15
N THR A 459 8.50 8.88 22.07
CA THR A 459 8.31 9.74 20.89
C THR A 459 9.63 10.36 20.42
N ALA A 460 9.69 10.70 19.13
CA ALA A 460 10.71 11.50 18.48
C ALA A 460 10.05 12.81 18.00
N ASP A 461 10.34 13.96 18.62
CA ASP A 461 9.67 15.24 18.37
C ASP A 461 8.13 15.10 18.41
N GLY A 462 7.62 14.40 19.42
CA GLY A 462 6.21 14.13 19.62
C GLY A 462 5.65 12.98 18.76
N GLN A 463 6.37 12.47 17.77
CA GLN A 463 5.95 11.36 16.92
C GLN A 463 6.24 10.01 17.54
N ALA A 464 5.21 9.17 17.69
CA ALA A 464 5.31 7.89 18.38
C ALA A 464 6.25 6.90 17.66
N VAL A 465 7.18 6.30 18.42
CA VAL A 465 8.09 5.26 17.93
C VAL A 465 7.85 3.91 18.62
N GLY A 466 7.20 3.88 19.78
CA GLY A 466 6.91 2.63 20.48
C GLY A 466 6.63 2.81 21.98
N TRP A 467 6.47 1.70 22.68
CA TRP A 467 6.23 1.67 24.11
C TRP A 467 7.49 1.38 24.91
N GLY A 468 7.65 2.07 26.03
CA GLY A 468 8.62 1.76 27.07
C GLY A 468 7.94 1.66 28.46
N LYS A 469 8.55 0.96 29.39
CA LYS A 469 8.10 0.93 30.79
C LYS A 469 9.17 1.54 31.67
N LEU A 470 8.87 2.71 32.24
CA LEU A 470 9.75 3.42 33.15
C LEU A 470 9.64 2.83 34.55
N THR A 471 10.77 2.57 35.19
CA THR A 471 10.85 2.11 36.58
C THR A 471 12.15 2.66 37.19
N ARG A 472 12.02 3.53 38.19
CA ARG A 472 13.16 4.13 38.92
C ARG A 472 14.21 4.72 37.97
N GLY A 473 13.78 5.52 37.00
CA GLY A 473 14.65 6.18 36.03
C GLY A 473 15.19 5.29 34.91
N GLN A 474 14.91 3.98 34.92
CA GLN A 474 15.23 3.08 33.80
C GLN A 474 14.00 2.88 32.91
N LEU A 475 14.11 3.26 31.64
CA LEU A 475 13.10 3.00 30.60
C LEU A 475 13.42 1.65 29.94
N LYS A 476 12.64 0.62 30.29
CA LYS A 476 12.73 -0.72 29.70
C LYS A 476 12.04 -0.73 28.34
N ASN A 477 12.77 -1.15 27.31
CA ASN A 477 12.25 -1.28 25.95
C ASN A 477 11.10 -2.29 25.86
N LYS A 478 10.04 -1.94 25.10
CA LYS A 478 8.90 -2.81 24.84
C LYS A 478 8.60 -2.97 23.34
N ILE A 479 9.51 -2.48 22.50
CA ILE A 479 9.44 -2.70 21.05
C ILE A 479 9.75 -4.16 20.73
N GLY A 480 8.81 -4.85 20.09
CA GLY A 480 8.99 -6.24 19.64
C GLY A 480 10.17 -6.38 18.68
N ALA A 481 10.86 -7.54 18.70
CA ALA A 481 12.06 -7.75 17.89
C ALA A 481 11.89 -7.44 16.40
N SER A 482 10.73 -7.77 15.83
CA SER A 482 10.40 -7.48 14.42
C SER A 482 10.25 -5.98 14.09
N TRP A 483 10.19 -5.11 15.10
CA TRP A 483 10.01 -3.65 14.96
C TRP A 483 11.27 -2.85 15.23
N ARG A 484 12.35 -3.50 15.65
CA ARG A 484 13.61 -2.83 15.97
C ARG A 484 14.35 -2.43 14.71
N VAL A 485 15.05 -1.30 14.79
CA VAL A 485 15.96 -0.83 13.75
C VAL A 485 17.29 -1.56 13.93
N SER A 486 17.82 -2.13 12.85
CA SER A 486 19.12 -2.80 12.83
C SER A 486 20.28 -1.82 12.62
#